data_0b12890ad7067ba4ca8f484c0e22ad7b
#
_entry.id   0b12890ad7067ba4ca8f484c0e22ad7b
#
_cell.length_a   1.000
_cell.length_b   1.000
_cell.length_c   1.000
_cell.angle_alpha   90.00
_cell.angle_beta   90.00
_cell.angle_gamma   90.00
#
_symmetry.space_group_name_H-M   'P 1'
#
loop_
_entity.id
_entity.type
_entity.pdbx_description
1 polymer ?
#
loop_
_entity_poly.entity_id
_entity_poly.type
_entity_poly.pdbx_seq_one_letter_code
_entity_poly.pdbx_strand_id
1 'polypeptide(L)'
;MRFSRAPQAKGRSMAGLCGVKNLARPEVRLGYAARHDVRLRRLDRLRSVIGLLKPAPFAAPLAAERIDPSYRRLRRQVFVGIFVGYAGYYLVRNNLALAIPDILKEHPEYSKAALGTALTGLSIAYGLSKFLMGSISDKSNPKYFLPLGLLLSSAILAACGLVKAVYTSLFVLVLLQTLNGWVQGMGWPPCGKTMVHWFSTKERGLTVSVWNTAHNIGGALVANFALLGVTLFHDWGAKFYFNALLAAAVAVGVFFLLQDTPQSCGLPPVEEYKNDYPSGYSEAHERTFSFREIFLEHVLRNGYLWAIAVANAFVYFVRYGVVNWIPTYLETAKGFSFQQSSLGWSLYEYAAVPGTIACGWVSDKWFKGRRAPATILFMSLTLIAVVVYWLNIKGPLWIDYAALIAIGFLIYGPIMIIGLHALDLVPKKAAGTAAGFTGFFGYVFGSAIAGTGVGWIADNWGWGGVFTTMVACCLLTILFSALTLGHKAESEGRAA
;
A
#
# COMPACT_ATOMS: atom_id res chain seq x y z
N MET A 1 -18.42 34.36 53.14
CA MET A 1 -19.35 35.51 53.11
C MET A 1 -20.36 35.32 52.00
N ARG A 2 -21.65 35.17 52.41
CA ARG A 2 -22.95 35.62 51.82
C ARG A 2 -23.11 35.45 50.30
N PHE A 3 -23.95 34.46 49.85
CA PHE A 3 -25.41 34.57 49.61
C PHE A 3 -25.83 35.60 48.55
N SER A 4 -26.49 35.15 47.48
CA SER A 4 -27.81 35.62 47.01
C SER A 4 -28.29 34.76 45.82
N ARG A 5 -29.24 34.00 45.91
CA ARG A 5 -30.66 33.76 45.61
C ARG A 5 -31.13 34.31 44.26
N ALA A 6 -31.78 33.43 43.53
CA ALA A 6 -32.63 33.65 42.35
C ALA A 6 -33.90 34.44 42.66
N PRO A 7 -34.61 34.90 41.65
CA PRO A 7 -36.08 35.00 41.75
C PRO A 7 -36.79 34.14 40.69
N GLN A 8 -37.85 33.47 41.17
CA GLN A 8 -38.97 32.91 40.44
C GLN A 8 -39.79 34.04 39.75
N ALA A 9 -40.28 33.79 38.55
CA ALA A 9 -41.35 34.56 37.97
C ALA A 9 -42.49 33.64 37.52
N LYS A 10 -43.65 34.02 38.00
CA LYS A 10 -45.00 33.40 37.91
C LYS A 10 -45.53 33.33 36.49
N GLY A 11 -46.37 32.30 36.30
CA GLY A 11 -47.17 32.08 35.10
C GLY A 11 -48.21 33.18 34.81
N ARG A 12 -48.58 33.23 33.53
CA ARG A 12 -49.87 33.73 33.03
C ARG A 12 -50.35 32.82 31.93
N SER A 13 -51.52 32.27 32.21
CA SER A 13 -52.43 31.62 31.24
C SER A 13 -52.91 32.65 30.21
N MET A 14 -52.86 32.27 28.93
CA MET A 14 -53.79 32.80 27.93
C MET A 14 -54.28 31.63 27.09
N ALA A 15 -55.52 31.24 27.37
CA ALA A 15 -56.37 30.49 26.48
C ALA A 15 -56.95 31.49 25.41
N GLY A 16 -56.99 31.10 24.20
CA GLY A 16 -57.77 31.76 23.19
C GLY A 16 -57.33 31.62 21.76
N LEU A 17 -58.12 30.83 21.03
CA LEU A 17 -58.39 30.92 19.59
C LEU A 17 -57.27 30.67 18.54
N CYS A 18 -57.26 29.50 17.92
CA CYS A 18 -57.72 29.40 16.53
C CYS A 18 -57.74 27.93 16.10
N GLY A 19 -58.92 27.44 15.79
CA GLY A 19 -59.11 26.10 15.23
C GLY A 19 -58.58 26.03 13.81
N VAL A 20 -57.52 25.21 13.61
CA VAL A 20 -57.18 24.65 12.31
C VAL A 20 -57.36 23.15 12.41
N LYS A 21 -58.43 22.66 11.82
CA LYS A 21 -58.69 21.23 11.61
C LYS A 21 -57.57 20.66 10.77
N ASN A 22 -56.65 19.96 11.43
CA ASN A 22 -55.64 19.13 10.77
C ASN A 22 -56.34 17.89 10.17
N LEU A 23 -56.78 17.97 8.93
CA LEU A 23 -57.07 16.86 8.04
C LEU A 23 -55.75 16.28 7.51
N ALA A 24 -54.94 15.68 8.39
CA ALA A 24 -53.83 14.84 7.98
C ALA A 24 -54.41 13.42 7.72
N ARG A 25 -54.49 13.04 6.45
CA ARG A 25 -54.94 11.73 6.01
C ARG A 25 -54.11 10.63 6.73
N PRO A 26 -54.74 9.55 7.23
CA PRO A 26 -54.01 8.47 7.95
C PRO A 26 -52.91 7.80 7.12
N GLU A 27 -53.02 7.78 5.79
CA GLU A 27 -52.02 7.21 4.87
C GLU A 27 -50.66 7.93 4.90
N VAL A 28 -50.61 9.23 5.17
CA VAL A 28 -49.36 10.00 5.25
C VAL A 28 -48.61 9.68 6.54
N ARG A 29 -49.31 9.39 7.63
CA ARG A 29 -48.69 9.00 8.91
C ARG A 29 -48.10 7.56 8.86
N LEU A 30 -48.78 6.63 8.19
CA LEU A 30 -48.27 5.27 7.98
C LEU A 30 -47.03 5.23 7.10
N GLY A 31 -46.99 6.04 6.03
CA GLY A 31 -45.82 6.15 5.17
C GLY A 31 -44.61 6.79 5.84
N TYR A 32 -44.83 7.73 6.78
CA TYR A 32 -43.74 8.37 7.54
C TYR A 32 -43.17 7.42 8.62
N ALA A 33 -44.02 6.71 9.34
CA ALA A 33 -43.64 5.73 10.35
C ALA A 33 -42.88 4.53 9.72
N ALA A 34 -43.36 4.04 8.58
CA ALA A 34 -42.70 2.94 7.85
C ALA A 34 -41.32 3.36 7.29
N ARG A 35 -41.19 4.57 6.75
CA ARG A 35 -39.88 5.11 6.30
C ARG A 35 -38.91 5.37 7.46
N HIS A 36 -39.43 5.78 8.62
CA HIS A 36 -38.62 5.99 9.83
C HIS A 36 -38.12 4.67 10.40
N ASP A 37 -38.96 3.64 10.42
CA ASP A 37 -38.60 2.29 10.89
C ASP A 37 -37.57 1.62 9.95
N VAL A 38 -37.73 1.76 8.63
CA VAL A 38 -36.73 1.29 7.63
C VAL A 38 -35.40 2.03 7.79
N ARG A 39 -35.43 3.35 8.11
CA ARG A 39 -34.23 4.14 8.34
C ARG A 39 -33.52 3.74 9.64
N LEU A 40 -34.27 3.48 10.72
CA LEU A 40 -33.74 3.00 11.98
C LEU A 40 -33.14 1.60 11.82
N ARG A 41 -33.82 0.68 11.17
CA ARG A 41 -33.28 -0.68 10.89
C ARG A 41 -32.04 -0.64 10.00
N ARG A 42 -31.93 0.31 9.04
CA ARG A 42 -30.71 0.54 8.28
C ARG A 42 -29.56 1.09 9.15
N LEU A 43 -29.85 2.03 10.04
CA LEU A 43 -28.87 2.58 10.98
C LEU A 43 -28.39 1.53 11.98
N ASP A 44 -29.28 0.67 12.47
CA ASP A 44 -28.91 -0.42 13.38
C ASP A 44 -28.10 -1.51 12.67
N ARG A 45 -28.42 -1.81 11.40
CA ARG A 45 -27.57 -2.69 10.57
C ARG A 45 -26.21 -2.07 10.30
N LEU A 46 -26.13 -0.78 9.98
CA LEU A 46 -24.86 -0.07 9.80
C LEU A 46 -24.05 -0.04 11.10
N ARG A 47 -24.67 0.20 12.25
CA ARG A 47 -24.03 0.13 13.57
C ARG A 47 -23.53 -1.27 13.90
N SER A 48 -24.25 -2.32 13.52
CA SER A 48 -23.81 -3.70 13.71
C SER A 48 -22.63 -4.07 12.81
N VAL A 49 -22.63 -3.62 11.53
CA VAL A 49 -21.50 -3.82 10.60
C VAL A 49 -20.25 -3.05 11.05
N ILE A 50 -20.42 -1.79 11.48
CA ILE A 50 -19.33 -1.01 12.06
C ILE A 50 -18.85 -1.65 13.37
N GLY A 51 -19.74 -2.26 14.13
CA GLY A 51 -19.43 -3.04 15.33
C GLY A 51 -18.51 -4.22 15.07
N LEU A 52 -18.66 -4.91 13.94
CA LEU A 52 -17.80 -6.03 13.52
C LEU A 52 -16.35 -5.58 13.22
N LEU A 53 -16.17 -4.35 12.76
CA LEU A 53 -14.84 -3.82 12.49
C LEU A 53 -14.07 -3.44 13.78
N LYS A 54 -14.72 -3.35 14.93
CA LYS A 54 -14.04 -3.04 16.20
C LYS A 54 -13.12 -4.19 16.62
N PRO A 55 -12.06 -3.90 17.39
CA PRO A 55 -11.20 -4.93 17.98
C PRO A 55 -12.03 -6.00 18.71
N ALA A 56 -11.62 -7.25 18.56
CA ALA A 56 -12.29 -8.36 19.22
C ALA A 56 -12.12 -8.27 20.75
N PRO A 57 -13.15 -8.58 21.54
CA PRO A 57 -13.02 -8.67 23.00
C PRO A 57 -12.05 -9.79 23.38
N PHE A 58 -11.41 -9.66 24.54
CA PHE A 58 -10.56 -10.71 25.09
C PHE A 58 -11.40 -11.92 25.48
N ALA A 59 -10.96 -13.11 25.06
CA ALA A 59 -11.57 -14.37 25.44
C ALA A 59 -11.06 -14.84 26.80
N ALA A 60 -11.80 -15.75 27.44
CA ALA A 60 -11.35 -16.41 28.66
C ALA A 60 -10.01 -17.13 28.42
N PRO A 61 -9.04 -17.05 29.35
CA PRO A 61 -7.76 -17.71 29.22
C PRO A 61 -7.87 -19.22 28.96
N LEU A 62 -7.09 -19.75 28.05
CA LEU A 62 -7.00 -21.19 27.82
C LEU A 62 -6.27 -21.90 28.96
N ALA A 63 -6.58 -23.17 29.19
CA ALA A 63 -5.79 -24.01 30.09
C ALA A 63 -4.34 -24.08 29.64
N ALA A 64 -3.40 -24.09 30.60
CA ALA A 64 -1.95 -23.99 30.34
C ALA A 64 -1.44 -25.00 29.30
N GLU A 65 -1.97 -26.23 29.34
CA GLU A 65 -1.61 -27.33 28.41
C GLU A 65 -1.99 -27.01 26.95
N ARG A 66 -2.99 -26.16 26.71
CA ARG A 66 -3.46 -25.79 25.38
C ARG A 66 -2.80 -24.54 24.81
N ILE A 67 -2.09 -23.78 25.64
CA ILE A 67 -1.49 -22.50 25.21
C ILE A 67 -0.48 -22.74 24.09
N ASP A 68 0.57 -23.53 24.32
CA ASP A 68 1.65 -23.70 23.35
C ASP A 68 1.18 -24.30 22.00
N PRO A 69 0.42 -25.40 21.93
CA PRO A 69 -0.05 -25.93 20.66
C PRO A 69 -0.96 -24.96 19.91
N SER A 70 -1.85 -24.23 20.62
CA SER A 70 -2.73 -23.24 20.03
C SER A 70 -1.96 -22.03 19.49
N TYR A 71 -0.97 -21.56 20.26
CA TYR A 71 -0.13 -20.44 19.86
C TYR A 71 0.66 -20.74 18.58
N ARG A 72 1.33 -21.90 18.51
CA ARG A 72 2.09 -22.32 17.33
C ARG A 72 1.21 -22.48 16.10
N ARG A 73 0.00 -23.03 16.24
CA ARG A 73 -0.96 -23.21 15.15
C ARG A 73 -1.46 -21.84 14.64
N LEU A 74 -1.96 -21.00 15.56
CA LEU A 74 -2.57 -19.72 15.20
C LEU A 74 -1.54 -18.74 14.64
N ARG A 75 -0.30 -18.71 15.16
CA ARG A 75 0.78 -17.88 14.58
C ARG A 75 1.08 -18.22 13.12
N ARG A 76 1.20 -19.51 12.80
CA ARG A 76 1.41 -19.96 11.41
C ARG A 76 0.22 -19.59 10.53
N GLN A 77 -0.99 -19.84 11.02
CA GLN A 77 -2.24 -19.54 10.31
C GLN A 77 -2.36 -18.04 10.03
N VAL A 78 -2.12 -17.20 11.01
CA VAL A 78 -2.20 -15.74 10.91
C VAL A 78 -1.09 -15.20 9.99
N PHE A 79 0.14 -15.74 10.07
CA PHE A 79 1.22 -15.37 9.17
C PHE A 79 0.87 -15.66 7.71
N VAL A 80 0.38 -16.87 7.42
CA VAL A 80 -0.10 -17.24 6.07
C VAL A 80 -1.23 -16.31 5.64
N GLY A 81 -2.17 -15.98 6.56
CA GLY A 81 -3.27 -15.06 6.29
C GLY A 81 -2.81 -13.68 5.86
N ILE A 82 -1.87 -13.05 6.59
CA ILE A 82 -1.35 -11.72 6.20
C ILE A 82 -0.46 -11.78 4.96
N PHE A 83 0.26 -12.87 4.74
CA PHE A 83 1.11 -13.05 3.56
C PHE A 83 0.27 -13.18 2.29
N VAL A 84 -0.66 -14.14 2.27
CA VAL A 84 -1.53 -14.39 1.12
C VAL A 84 -2.49 -13.21 0.90
N GLY A 85 -3.02 -12.62 1.97
CA GLY A 85 -3.87 -11.44 1.91
C GLY A 85 -3.15 -10.25 1.26
N TYR A 86 -1.92 -9.98 1.67
CA TYR A 86 -1.15 -8.87 1.10
C TYR A 86 -0.71 -9.13 -0.35
N ALA A 87 -0.36 -10.38 -0.69
CA ALA A 87 -0.15 -10.79 -2.07
C ALA A 87 -1.43 -10.59 -2.92
N GLY A 88 -2.60 -10.90 -2.37
CA GLY A 88 -3.90 -10.68 -2.99
C GLY A 88 -4.17 -9.23 -3.38
N TYR A 89 -3.73 -8.26 -2.57
CA TYR A 89 -3.84 -6.84 -2.93
C TYR A 89 -3.06 -6.49 -4.19
N TYR A 90 -1.96 -7.18 -4.47
CA TYR A 90 -1.18 -6.95 -5.68
C TYR A 90 -1.80 -7.61 -6.92
N LEU A 91 -2.65 -8.63 -6.76
CA LEU A 91 -3.44 -9.16 -7.88
C LEU A 91 -4.46 -8.15 -8.44
N VAL A 92 -4.85 -7.15 -7.66
CA VAL A 92 -5.86 -6.15 -8.05
C VAL A 92 -5.31 -4.72 -8.07
N ARG A 93 -4.00 -4.55 -8.17
CA ARG A 93 -3.35 -3.24 -8.15
C ARG A 93 -2.94 -2.73 -9.52
N ASN A 94 -2.21 -3.54 -10.28
CA ASN A 94 -1.48 -3.09 -11.47
C ASN A 94 -2.13 -3.56 -12.79
N ASN A 95 -3.35 -4.06 -12.76
CA ASN A 95 -4.05 -4.64 -13.90
C ASN A 95 -4.24 -3.65 -15.06
N LEU A 96 -4.43 -2.36 -14.75
CA LEU A 96 -4.54 -1.33 -15.79
C LEU A 96 -3.27 -1.25 -16.64
N ALA A 97 -2.07 -1.35 -16.02
CA ALA A 97 -0.82 -1.33 -16.77
C ALA A 97 -0.72 -2.47 -17.82
N LEU A 98 -1.29 -3.65 -17.49
CA LEU A 98 -1.38 -4.79 -18.40
C LEU A 98 -2.43 -4.59 -19.51
N ALA A 99 -3.45 -3.76 -19.29
CA ALA A 99 -4.56 -3.53 -20.21
C ALA A 99 -4.38 -2.29 -21.11
N ILE A 100 -3.46 -1.38 -20.78
CA ILE A 100 -3.21 -0.16 -21.58
C ILE A 100 -2.99 -0.48 -23.07
N PRO A 101 -2.20 -1.50 -23.50
CA PRO A 101 -2.02 -1.80 -24.91
C PRO A 101 -3.33 -2.14 -25.63
N ASP A 102 -4.25 -2.87 -24.97
CA ASP A 102 -5.54 -3.23 -25.57
C ASP A 102 -6.48 -2.03 -25.63
N ILE A 103 -6.51 -1.22 -24.59
CA ILE A 103 -7.30 0.02 -24.55
C ILE A 103 -6.84 0.96 -25.67
N LEU A 104 -5.55 1.13 -25.89
CA LEU A 104 -5.01 1.96 -26.97
C LEU A 104 -5.35 1.42 -28.37
N LYS A 105 -5.52 0.09 -28.53
CA LYS A 105 -5.97 -0.51 -29.81
C LYS A 105 -7.46 -0.28 -30.05
N GLU A 106 -8.31 -0.41 -29.01
CA GLU A 106 -9.75 -0.22 -29.13
C GLU A 106 -10.14 1.27 -29.16
N HIS A 107 -9.36 2.12 -28.52
CA HIS A 107 -9.60 3.56 -28.33
C HIS A 107 -8.36 4.37 -28.76
N PRO A 108 -8.09 4.47 -30.09
CA PRO A 108 -6.94 5.21 -30.63
C PRO A 108 -6.97 6.71 -30.30
N GLU A 109 -8.13 7.24 -29.90
CA GLU A 109 -8.31 8.62 -29.40
C GLU A 109 -7.62 8.87 -28.06
N TYR A 110 -7.30 7.84 -27.29
CA TYR A 110 -6.59 7.98 -26.03
C TYR A 110 -5.08 8.04 -26.24
N SER A 111 -4.44 9.00 -25.59
CA SER A 111 -2.98 9.05 -25.48
C SER A 111 -2.50 8.20 -24.30
N LYS A 112 -1.22 7.81 -24.30
CA LYS A 112 -0.57 7.16 -23.15
C LYS A 112 -0.63 8.06 -21.92
N ALA A 113 -0.43 9.37 -22.10
CA ALA A 113 -0.57 10.35 -21.02
C ALA A 113 -1.98 10.33 -20.40
N ALA A 114 -3.03 10.26 -21.21
CA ALA A 114 -4.41 10.21 -20.76
C ALA A 114 -4.67 8.97 -19.90
N LEU A 115 -4.27 7.78 -20.35
CA LEU A 115 -4.39 6.54 -19.55
C LEU A 115 -3.48 6.55 -18.33
N GLY A 116 -2.31 7.19 -18.41
CA GLY A 116 -1.39 7.41 -17.30
C GLY A 116 -2.02 8.21 -16.14
N THR A 117 -3.03 9.07 -16.41
CA THR A 117 -3.75 9.80 -15.34
C THR A 117 -4.47 8.85 -14.37
N ALA A 118 -4.95 7.71 -14.84
CA ALA A 118 -5.56 6.71 -13.98
C ALA A 118 -4.52 6.01 -13.07
N LEU A 119 -3.32 5.74 -13.56
CA LEU A 119 -2.19 5.24 -12.75
C LEU A 119 -1.74 6.27 -11.72
N THR A 120 -1.73 7.55 -12.08
CA THR A 120 -1.46 8.68 -11.20
C THR A 120 -2.51 8.78 -10.10
N GLY A 121 -3.79 8.73 -10.45
CA GLY A 121 -4.91 8.77 -9.51
C GLY A 121 -4.81 7.64 -8.46
N LEU A 122 -4.53 6.42 -8.91
CA LEU A 122 -4.30 5.28 -8.02
C LEU A 122 -3.14 5.54 -7.07
N SER A 123 -2.02 6.05 -7.57
CA SER A 123 -0.80 6.26 -6.77
C SER A 123 -0.97 7.34 -5.71
N ILE A 124 -1.58 8.48 -6.07
CA ILE A 124 -1.85 9.57 -5.12
C ILE A 124 -2.85 9.10 -4.05
N ALA A 125 -3.97 8.49 -4.48
CA ALA A 125 -4.99 8.01 -3.57
C ALA A 125 -4.42 6.96 -2.59
N TYR A 126 -3.58 6.03 -3.07
CA TYR A 126 -2.91 5.06 -2.23
C TYR A 126 -1.95 5.70 -1.23
N GLY A 127 -1.13 6.66 -1.67
CA GLY A 127 -0.19 7.36 -0.79
C GLY A 127 -0.88 8.07 0.37
N LEU A 128 -1.98 8.79 0.08
CA LEU A 128 -2.80 9.47 1.08
C LEU A 128 -3.58 8.49 1.97
N SER A 129 -4.21 7.50 1.35
CA SER A 129 -5.02 6.51 2.05
C SER A 129 -4.20 5.68 3.03
N LYS A 130 -3.00 5.25 2.66
CA LYS A 130 -2.12 4.46 3.52
C LYS A 130 -1.86 5.14 4.87
N PHE A 131 -1.72 6.45 4.88
CA PHE A 131 -1.53 7.24 6.10
C PHE A 131 -2.81 7.25 6.96
N LEU A 132 -3.97 7.53 6.35
CA LEU A 132 -5.24 7.59 7.07
C LEU A 132 -5.72 6.20 7.54
N MET A 133 -5.58 5.19 6.70
CA MET A 133 -5.97 3.81 7.01
C MET A 133 -5.11 3.18 8.11
N GLY A 134 -3.89 3.69 8.36
CA GLY A 134 -3.09 3.32 9.52
C GLY A 134 -3.85 3.56 10.83
N SER A 135 -4.32 4.79 11.03
CA SER A 135 -5.07 5.18 12.24
C SER A 135 -6.41 4.45 12.39
N ILE A 136 -7.08 4.15 11.28
CA ILE A 136 -8.34 3.38 11.28
C ILE A 136 -8.05 1.91 11.61
N SER A 137 -7.01 1.34 11.02
CA SER A 137 -6.59 -0.05 11.24
C SER A 137 -6.23 -0.34 12.69
N ASP A 138 -5.56 0.60 13.38
CA ASP A 138 -5.19 0.44 14.79
C ASP A 138 -6.42 0.23 15.68
N LYS A 139 -7.56 0.83 15.31
CA LYS A 139 -8.85 0.72 15.99
C LYS A 139 -9.78 -0.34 15.38
N SER A 140 -9.29 -1.14 14.45
CA SER A 140 -10.08 -2.12 13.71
C SER A 140 -9.56 -3.53 13.93
N ASN A 141 -10.44 -4.52 13.72
CA ASN A 141 -10.10 -5.94 13.72
C ASN A 141 -9.50 -6.35 12.36
N PRO A 142 -8.23 -6.76 12.28
CA PRO A 142 -7.59 -7.20 11.03
C PRO A 142 -8.34 -8.31 10.30
N LYS A 143 -9.02 -9.20 11.04
CA LYS A 143 -9.82 -10.31 10.49
C LYS A 143 -10.90 -9.84 9.51
N TYR A 144 -11.48 -8.67 9.75
CA TYR A 144 -12.52 -8.09 8.90
C TYR A 144 -11.95 -6.98 7.99
N PHE A 145 -11.04 -6.16 8.51
CA PHE A 145 -10.56 -4.97 7.83
C PHE A 145 -9.74 -5.31 6.58
N LEU A 146 -8.82 -6.28 6.67
CA LEU A 146 -7.98 -6.70 5.55
C LEU A 146 -8.80 -7.33 4.41
N PRO A 147 -9.66 -8.35 4.66
CA PRO A 147 -10.50 -8.94 3.61
C PRO A 147 -11.51 -7.95 3.03
N LEU A 148 -12.09 -7.06 3.83
CA LEU A 148 -13.03 -6.05 3.33
C LEU A 148 -12.39 -5.14 2.29
N GLY A 149 -11.21 -4.61 2.57
CA GLY A 149 -10.49 -3.79 1.61
C GLY A 149 -10.15 -4.55 0.32
N LEU A 150 -9.76 -5.83 0.45
CA LEU A 150 -9.47 -6.67 -0.72
C LEU A 150 -10.73 -6.97 -1.55
N LEU A 151 -11.89 -7.23 -0.91
CA LEU A 151 -13.17 -7.42 -1.60
C LEU A 151 -13.64 -6.15 -2.32
N LEU A 152 -13.51 -4.99 -1.67
CA LEU A 152 -13.85 -3.70 -2.31
C LEU A 152 -12.96 -3.42 -3.52
N SER A 153 -11.64 -3.64 -3.39
CA SER A 153 -10.70 -3.52 -4.50
C SER A 153 -11.03 -4.50 -5.63
N SER A 154 -11.38 -5.74 -5.31
CA SER A 154 -11.81 -6.75 -6.29
C SER A 154 -13.09 -6.33 -7.02
N ALA A 155 -14.07 -5.79 -6.31
CA ALA A 155 -15.32 -5.31 -6.93
C ALA A 155 -15.08 -4.14 -7.90
N ILE A 156 -14.24 -3.18 -7.51
CA ILE A 156 -13.86 -2.06 -8.39
C ILE A 156 -13.15 -2.59 -9.65
N LEU A 157 -12.22 -3.52 -9.48
CA LEU A 157 -11.46 -4.07 -10.58
C LEU A 157 -12.35 -4.92 -11.51
N ALA A 158 -13.27 -5.72 -10.97
CA ALA A 158 -14.24 -6.46 -11.75
C ALA A 158 -15.11 -5.52 -12.59
N ALA A 159 -15.53 -4.38 -12.04
CA ALA A 159 -16.25 -3.36 -12.80
C ALA A 159 -15.43 -2.80 -13.97
N CYS A 160 -14.10 -2.61 -13.78
CA CYS A 160 -13.22 -2.17 -14.87
C CYS A 160 -13.17 -3.16 -16.05
N GLY A 161 -13.28 -4.47 -15.82
CA GLY A 161 -13.20 -5.46 -16.88
C GLY A 161 -14.56 -5.91 -17.44
N LEU A 162 -15.63 -5.86 -16.65
CA LEU A 162 -16.95 -6.36 -17.06
C LEU A 162 -17.86 -5.27 -17.64
N VAL A 163 -17.64 -4.00 -17.26
CA VAL A 163 -18.51 -2.89 -17.66
C VAL A 163 -17.86 -2.07 -18.75
N LYS A 164 -18.30 -2.26 -19.99
CA LYS A 164 -17.73 -1.57 -21.16
C LYS A 164 -17.68 -0.03 -20.97
N ALA A 165 -18.71 0.57 -20.38
CA ALA A 165 -18.76 2.01 -20.12
C ALA A 165 -17.60 2.53 -19.23
N VAL A 166 -16.89 1.66 -18.51
CA VAL A 166 -15.77 2.06 -17.65
C VAL A 166 -14.54 2.42 -18.47
N TYR A 167 -14.12 1.57 -19.39
CA TYR A 167 -12.92 1.83 -20.19
C TYR A 167 -13.18 2.69 -21.43
N THR A 168 -14.45 2.83 -21.85
CA THR A 168 -14.87 3.80 -22.89
C THR A 168 -14.99 5.23 -22.36
N SER A 169 -14.93 5.44 -21.05
CA SER A 169 -14.93 6.76 -20.43
C SER A 169 -13.67 6.92 -19.56
N LEU A 170 -12.72 7.71 -20.07
CA LEU A 170 -11.48 8.01 -19.33
C LEU A 170 -11.77 8.54 -17.92
N PHE A 171 -12.78 9.40 -17.76
CA PHE A 171 -13.17 9.94 -16.45
C PHE A 171 -13.59 8.83 -15.48
N VAL A 172 -14.43 7.89 -15.92
CA VAL A 172 -14.88 6.77 -15.08
C VAL A 172 -13.72 5.84 -14.73
N LEU A 173 -12.84 5.56 -15.69
CA LEU A 173 -11.64 4.76 -15.46
C LEU A 173 -10.72 5.41 -14.42
N VAL A 174 -10.43 6.70 -14.55
CA VAL A 174 -9.62 7.48 -13.59
C VAL A 174 -10.27 7.46 -12.21
N LEU A 175 -11.59 7.68 -12.12
CA LEU A 175 -12.33 7.68 -10.86
C LEU A 175 -12.23 6.31 -10.18
N LEU A 176 -12.50 5.22 -10.90
CA LEU A 176 -12.44 3.86 -10.33
C LEU A 176 -11.02 3.46 -9.92
N GLN A 177 -10.00 3.81 -10.71
CA GLN A 177 -8.62 3.56 -10.32
C GLN A 177 -8.20 4.39 -9.10
N THR A 178 -8.67 5.62 -8.98
CA THR A 178 -8.44 6.46 -7.79
C THR A 178 -9.13 5.85 -6.56
N LEU A 179 -10.37 5.39 -6.69
CA LEU A 179 -11.07 4.68 -5.61
C LEU A 179 -10.37 3.37 -5.24
N ASN A 180 -9.87 2.62 -6.24
CA ASN A 180 -9.06 1.43 -6.00
C ASN A 180 -7.82 1.77 -5.19
N GLY A 181 -7.07 2.83 -5.58
CA GLY A 181 -5.92 3.31 -4.82
C GLY A 181 -6.25 3.64 -3.36
N TRP A 182 -7.41 4.28 -3.13
CA TRP A 182 -7.88 4.58 -1.78
C TRP A 182 -8.13 3.33 -0.95
N VAL A 183 -8.83 2.34 -1.50
CA VAL A 183 -9.13 1.07 -0.83
C VAL A 183 -7.88 0.22 -0.62
N GLN A 184 -6.92 0.27 -1.54
CA GLN A 184 -5.62 -0.41 -1.43
C GLN A 184 -4.83 -0.01 -0.16
N GLY A 185 -5.06 1.20 0.38
CA GLY A 185 -4.49 1.64 1.66
C GLY A 185 -4.88 0.78 2.87
N MET A 186 -5.94 -0.02 2.76
CA MET A 186 -6.38 -0.97 3.80
C MET A 186 -5.50 -2.23 3.91
N GLY A 187 -4.55 -2.44 3.01
CA GLY A 187 -3.76 -3.68 2.96
C GLY A 187 -2.60 -3.75 3.96
N TRP A 188 -1.72 -2.77 3.96
CA TRP A 188 -0.48 -2.80 4.75
C TRP A 188 -0.69 -2.64 6.26
N PRO A 189 -1.50 -1.65 6.74
CA PRO A 189 -1.61 -1.36 8.17
C PRO A 189 -2.10 -2.54 9.02
N PRO A 190 -3.16 -3.29 8.64
CA PRO A 190 -3.60 -4.43 9.44
C PRO A 190 -2.58 -5.57 9.49
N CYS A 191 -1.76 -5.74 8.44
CA CYS A 191 -0.66 -6.70 8.45
C CYS A 191 0.42 -6.28 9.47
N GLY A 192 0.79 -4.99 9.50
CA GLY A 192 1.72 -4.44 10.48
C GLY A 192 1.22 -4.62 11.91
N LYS A 193 -0.04 -4.25 12.19
CA LYS A 193 -0.70 -4.47 13.49
C LYS A 193 -0.62 -5.95 13.91
N THR A 194 -1.01 -6.85 13.02
CA THR A 194 -1.00 -8.30 13.28
C THR A 194 0.42 -8.79 13.61
N MET A 195 1.43 -8.34 12.87
CA MET A 195 2.82 -8.73 13.14
C MET A 195 3.30 -8.27 14.53
N VAL A 196 2.90 -7.08 14.98
CA VAL A 196 3.25 -6.58 16.31
C VAL A 196 2.63 -7.42 17.42
N HIS A 197 1.38 -7.85 17.27
CA HIS A 197 0.68 -8.62 18.31
C HIS A 197 1.05 -10.12 18.36
N TRP A 198 1.44 -10.71 17.21
CA TRP A 198 1.67 -12.15 17.11
C TRP A 198 3.15 -12.57 17.10
N PHE A 199 4.08 -11.62 16.88
CA PHE A 199 5.52 -11.90 16.76
C PHE A 199 6.34 -11.01 17.69
N SER A 200 7.22 -11.63 18.47
CA SER A 200 8.06 -10.94 19.46
C SER A 200 9.11 -10.04 18.78
N THR A 201 9.67 -9.11 19.54
CA THR A 201 10.62 -8.13 19.02
C THR A 201 11.86 -8.80 18.38
N LYS A 202 12.36 -9.89 19.00
CA LYS A 202 13.55 -10.61 18.50
C LYS A 202 13.34 -11.31 17.16
N GLU A 203 12.12 -11.80 16.87
CA GLU A 203 11.81 -12.55 15.63
C GLU A 203 11.12 -11.68 14.57
N ARG A 204 10.63 -10.50 14.94
CA ARG A 204 9.82 -9.62 14.07
C ARG A 204 10.58 -9.16 12.83
N GLY A 205 11.87 -8.89 12.94
CA GLY A 205 12.70 -8.45 11.82
C GLY A 205 12.69 -9.46 10.67
N LEU A 206 12.97 -10.73 10.96
CA LEU A 206 12.94 -11.80 9.96
C LEU A 206 11.53 -12.03 9.42
N THR A 207 10.53 -12.04 10.29
CA THR A 207 9.12 -12.25 9.93
C THR A 207 8.64 -11.16 8.96
N VAL A 208 8.94 -9.90 9.23
CA VAL A 208 8.59 -8.77 8.35
C VAL A 208 9.32 -8.86 7.01
N SER A 209 10.59 -9.26 7.01
CA SER A 209 11.38 -9.41 5.78
C SER A 209 10.79 -10.49 4.87
N VAL A 210 10.44 -11.66 5.43
CA VAL A 210 9.78 -12.74 4.68
C VAL A 210 8.41 -12.28 4.20
N TRP A 211 7.59 -11.68 5.09
CA TRP A 211 6.27 -11.19 4.72
C TRP A 211 6.34 -10.13 3.61
N ASN A 212 7.34 -9.28 3.62
CA ASN A 212 7.47 -8.22 2.62
C ASN A 212 7.64 -8.77 1.20
N THR A 213 8.12 -10.01 1.02
CA THR A 213 8.19 -10.66 -0.31
C THR A 213 6.81 -10.93 -0.92
N ALA A 214 5.74 -10.94 -0.12
CA ALA A 214 4.38 -11.19 -0.58
C ALA A 214 3.94 -10.22 -1.69
N HIS A 215 4.36 -8.96 -1.61
CA HIS A 215 4.00 -7.98 -2.63
C HIS A 215 4.66 -8.25 -4.00
N ASN A 216 5.89 -8.74 -4.02
CA ASN A 216 6.57 -9.11 -5.26
C ASN A 216 5.97 -10.38 -5.87
N ILE A 217 5.66 -11.37 -5.01
CA ILE A 217 4.99 -12.60 -5.47
C ILE A 217 3.62 -12.28 -6.05
N GLY A 218 2.80 -11.49 -5.36
CA GLY A 218 1.50 -11.04 -5.88
C GLY A 218 1.65 -10.20 -7.16
N GLY A 219 2.65 -9.31 -7.20
CA GLY A 219 2.97 -8.50 -8.37
C GLY A 219 3.41 -9.30 -9.58
N ALA A 220 4.14 -10.40 -9.39
CA ALA A 220 4.52 -11.31 -10.47
C ALA A 220 3.32 -12.14 -10.94
N LEU A 221 2.52 -12.66 -10.01
CA LEU A 221 1.37 -13.51 -10.31
C LEU A 221 0.26 -12.77 -11.07
N VAL A 222 0.13 -11.44 -10.90
CA VAL A 222 -0.91 -10.67 -11.60
C VAL A 222 -0.83 -10.82 -13.12
N ALA A 223 0.37 -10.80 -13.69
CA ALA A 223 0.55 -10.95 -15.14
C ALA A 223 0.29 -12.39 -15.58
N ASN A 224 0.72 -13.39 -14.80
CA ASN A 224 0.48 -14.80 -15.10
C ASN A 224 -1.02 -15.14 -15.07
N PHE A 225 -1.75 -14.65 -14.07
CA PHE A 225 -3.19 -14.84 -13.99
C PHE A 225 -3.95 -14.02 -15.03
N ALA A 226 -3.48 -12.82 -15.38
CA ALA A 226 -4.04 -12.06 -16.50
C ALA A 226 -3.89 -12.83 -17.81
N LEU A 227 -2.72 -13.43 -18.07
CA LEU A 227 -2.49 -14.27 -19.25
C LEU A 227 -3.41 -15.50 -19.25
N LEU A 228 -3.51 -16.20 -18.12
CA LEU A 228 -4.40 -17.34 -17.97
C LEU A 228 -5.87 -16.95 -18.24
N GLY A 229 -6.31 -15.82 -17.65
CA GLY A 229 -7.67 -15.30 -17.85
C GLY A 229 -7.95 -15.00 -19.33
N VAL A 230 -7.05 -14.28 -20.01
CA VAL A 230 -7.20 -13.99 -21.45
C VAL A 230 -7.22 -15.28 -22.29
N THR A 231 -6.39 -16.26 -21.95
CA THR A 231 -6.37 -17.54 -22.65
C THR A 231 -7.66 -18.34 -22.49
N LEU A 232 -8.26 -18.31 -21.27
CA LEU A 232 -9.49 -19.05 -20.97
C LEU A 232 -10.76 -18.39 -21.54
N PHE A 233 -10.81 -17.06 -21.47
CA PHE A 233 -12.04 -16.32 -21.82
C PHE A 233 -11.99 -15.65 -23.19
N HIS A 234 -10.81 -15.62 -23.84
CA HIS A 234 -10.57 -14.96 -25.13
C HIS A 234 -10.98 -13.47 -25.15
N ASP A 235 -10.88 -12.83 -23.97
CA ASP A 235 -11.27 -11.45 -23.72
C ASP A 235 -10.18 -10.75 -22.89
N TRP A 236 -9.71 -9.60 -23.36
CA TRP A 236 -8.70 -8.84 -22.63
C TRP A 236 -9.24 -8.25 -21.30
N GLY A 237 -10.56 -8.04 -21.17
CA GLY A 237 -11.18 -7.65 -19.91
C GLY A 237 -10.90 -8.65 -18.76
N ALA A 238 -10.54 -9.90 -19.11
CA ALA A 238 -10.10 -10.92 -18.14
C ALA A 238 -8.84 -10.51 -17.38
N LYS A 239 -8.01 -9.60 -17.90
CA LYS A 239 -6.89 -9.00 -17.17
C LYS A 239 -7.36 -8.32 -15.86
N PHE A 240 -8.60 -7.87 -15.81
CA PHE A 240 -9.25 -7.27 -14.66
C PHE A 240 -10.10 -8.28 -13.88
N TYR A 241 -11.17 -8.80 -14.48
CA TYR A 241 -12.18 -9.55 -13.74
C TYR A 241 -11.71 -10.92 -13.26
N PHE A 242 -10.80 -11.60 -13.98
CA PHE A 242 -10.27 -12.88 -13.54
C PHE A 242 -9.36 -12.71 -12.32
N ASN A 243 -8.47 -11.73 -12.35
CA ASN A 243 -7.65 -11.37 -11.18
C ASN A 243 -8.52 -10.91 -9.98
N ALA A 244 -9.59 -10.16 -10.24
CA ALA A 244 -10.54 -9.74 -9.22
C ALA A 244 -11.25 -10.93 -8.56
N LEU A 245 -11.66 -11.94 -9.35
CA LEU A 245 -12.24 -13.18 -8.84
C LEU A 245 -11.27 -13.94 -7.93
N LEU A 246 -10.03 -14.10 -8.35
CA LEU A 246 -8.99 -14.75 -7.54
C LEU A 246 -8.70 -13.98 -6.25
N ALA A 247 -8.61 -12.66 -6.32
CA ALA A 247 -8.40 -11.83 -5.15
C ALA A 247 -9.61 -11.87 -4.18
N ALA A 248 -10.84 -11.93 -4.70
CA ALA A 248 -12.03 -12.12 -3.87
C ALA A 248 -12.01 -13.49 -3.18
N ALA A 249 -11.62 -14.56 -3.87
CA ALA A 249 -11.45 -15.89 -3.26
C ALA A 249 -10.36 -15.87 -2.17
N VAL A 250 -9.24 -15.19 -2.42
CA VAL A 250 -8.18 -14.95 -1.42
C VAL A 250 -8.76 -14.22 -0.21
N ALA A 251 -9.56 -13.17 -0.40
CA ALA A 251 -10.17 -12.41 0.70
C ALA A 251 -11.04 -13.30 1.59
N VAL A 252 -11.86 -14.19 0.99
CA VAL A 252 -12.67 -15.17 1.73
C VAL A 252 -11.76 -16.11 2.51
N GLY A 253 -10.71 -16.66 1.90
CA GLY A 253 -9.74 -17.53 2.59
C GLY A 253 -9.05 -16.84 3.77
N VAL A 254 -8.62 -15.59 3.57
CA VAL A 254 -7.95 -14.77 4.59
C VAL A 254 -8.87 -14.49 5.78
N PHE A 255 -10.15 -14.27 5.56
CA PHE A 255 -11.14 -14.11 6.64
C PHE A 255 -11.14 -15.30 7.61
N PHE A 256 -10.98 -16.54 7.14
CA PHE A 256 -10.89 -17.71 8.00
C PHE A 256 -9.51 -17.88 8.64
N LEU A 257 -8.45 -17.39 8.01
CA LEU A 257 -7.08 -17.50 8.52
C LEU A 257 -6.75 -16.47 9.60
N LEU A 258 -7.30 -15.25 9.52
CA LEU A 258 -6.93 -14.18 10.42
C LEU A 258 -7.65 -14.24 11.77
N GLN A 259 -6.92 -13.85 12.81
CA GLN A 259 -7.41 -13.51 14.13
C GLN A 259 -6.90 -12.12 14.52
N ASP A 260 -7.59 -11.43 15.45
CA ASP A 260 -7.18 -10.08 15.86
C ASP A 260 -5.89 -10.14 16.69
N THR A 261 -6.00 -10.52 17.95
CA THR A 261 -4.88 -10.59 18.89
C THR A 261 -4.82 -11.96 19.56
N PRO A 262 -3.69 -12.39 20.13
CA PRO A 262 -3.63 -13.60 20.95
C PRO A 262 -4.66 -13.59 22.07
N GLN A 263 -4.85 -12.44 22.75
CA GLN A 263 -5.81 -12.31 23.83
C GLN A 263 -7.27 -12.51 23.40
N SER A 264 -7.61 -12.17 22.16
CA SER A 264 -8.93 -12.46 21.60
C SER A 264 -9.19 -13.96 21.38
N CYS A 265 -8.13 -14.77 21.45
CA CYS A 265 -8.17 -16.23 21.35
C CYS A 265 -7.93 -16.93 22.70
N GLY A 266 -7.92 -16.18 23.82
CA GLY A 266 -7.64 -16.73 25.16
C GLY A 266 -6.16 -17.07 25.41
N LEU A 267 -5.27 -16.52 24.59
CA LEU A 267 -3.82 -16.70 24.70
C LEU A 267 -3.18 -15.50 25.41
N PRO A 268 -2.05 -15.69 26.12
CA PRO A 268 -1.29 -14.56 26.66
C PRO A 268 -0.72 -13.67 25.56
N PRO A 269 -0.37 -12.40 25.84
CA PRO A 269 0.33 -11.55 24.89
C PRO A 269 1.69 -12.18 24.49
N VAL A 270 2.19 -11.82 23.30
CA VAL A 270 3.42 -12.45 22.75
C VAL A 270 4.65 -12.15 23.61
N GLU A 271 4.69 -11.01 24.24
CA GLU A 271 5.76 -10.58 25.17
C GLU A 271 5.87 -11.54 26.36
N GLU A 272 4.74 -11.90 26.94
CA GLU A 272 4.66 -12.86 28.06
C GLU A 272 4.99 -14.29 27.55
N TYR A 273 4.36 -14.73 26.46
CA TYR A 273 4.56 -16.07 25.91
C TYR A 273 6.03 -16.34 25.51
N LYS A 274 6.74 -15.33 25.00
CA LYS A 274 8.14 -15.45 24.54
C LYS A 274 9.15 -14.95 25.58
N ASN A 275 8.70 -14.40 26.70
CA ASN A 275 9.56 -13.68 27.67
C ASN A 275 10.48 -12.67 26.95
N ASP A 276 9.91 -11.87 26.07
CA ASP A 276 10.62 -10.92 25.21
C ASP A 276 9.98 -9.54 25.32
N TYR A 277 10.29 -8.87 26.43
CA TYR A 277 9.88 -7.51 26.70
C TYR A 277 10.81 -6.52 26.00
N PRO A 278 10.32 -5.41 25.45
CA PRO A 278 11.17 -4.36 24.91
C PRO A 278 12.19 -3.89 25.95
N SER A 279 13.47 -3.94 25.62
CA SER A 279 14.54 -3.43 26.49
C SER A 279 14.34 -1.92 26.69
N GLY A 280 14.05 -1.50 27.93
CA GLY A 280 13.90 -0.10 28.29
C GLY A 280 12.48 0.35 28.60
N TYR A 281 11.64 -0.53 29.13
CA TYR A 281 10.42 -0.10 29.80
C TYR A 281 10.79 0.55 31.14
N SER A 282 11.22 1.80 31.10
CA SER A 282 11.34 2.66 32.29
C SER A 282 10.49 3.91 32.04
N GLU A 283 9.71 4.29 33.01
CA GLU A 283 8.85 5.49 33.00
C GLU A 283 9.62 6.79 32.68
N ALA A 284 10.95 6.80 32.89
CA ALA A 284 11.83 7.92 32.58
C ALA A 284 12.02 8.17 31.07
N HIS A 285 11.66 7.24 30.18
CA HIS A 285 11.74 7.40 28.72
C HIS A 285 10.43 7.91 28.09
N GLU A 286 9.42 8.20 28.88
CA GLU A 286 8.11 8.72 28.44
C GLU A 286 8.06 10.23 28.18
N ARG A 287 9.17 10.88 27.86
CA ARG A 287 9.02 12.22 27.26
C ARG A 287 8.30 12.06 25.92
N THR A 288 7.00 12.23 25.93
CA THR A 288 6.17 12.25 24.73
C THR A 288 6.50 13.51 23.93
N PHE A 289 7.18 13.33 22.79
CA PHE A 289 7.30 14.42 21.83
C PHE A 289 5.92 14.82 21.35
N SER A 290 5.62 16.11 21.28
CA SER A 290 4.40 16.56 20.61
C SER A 290 4.49 16.27 19.11
N PHE A 291 3.35 16.10 18.44
CA PHE A 291 3.33 15.91 16.98
C PHE A 291 4.07 17.06 16.26
N ARG A 292 3.93 18.28 16.75
CA ARG A 292 4.61 19.47 16.21
C ARG A 292 6.13 19.35 16.33
N GLU A 293 6.65 18.90 17.47
CA GLU A 293 8.09 18.71 17.72
C GLU A 293 8.66 17.63 16.79
N ILE A 294 7.98 16.47 16.70
CA ILE A 294 8.40 15.40 15.77
C ILE A 294 8.44 15.91 14.33
N PHE A 295 7.36 16.55 13.88
CA PHE A 295 7.21 16.93 12.48
C PHE A 295 8.11 18.11 12.10
N LEU A 296 8.17 19.15 12.93
CA LEU A 296 8.97 20.35 12.61
C LEU A 296 10.46 20.16 12.88
N GLU A 297 10.85 19.58 14.02
CA GLU A 297 12.26 19.53 14.41
C GLU A 297 12.99 18.33 13.86
N HIS A 298 12.39 17.14 13.94
CA HIS A 298 13.05 15.91 13.52
C HIS A 298 12.83 15.56 12.05
N VAL A 299 11.73 16.03 11.43
CA VAL A 299 11.44 15.74 10.02
C VAL A 299 11.74 16.94 9.13
N LEU A 300 11.05 18.06 9.28
CA LEU A 300 11.18 19.17 8.33
C LEU A 300 12.52 19.92 8.41
N ARG A 301 13.16 19.98 9.57
CA ARG A 301 14.49 20.61 9.74
C ARG A 301 15.66 19.68 9.41
N ASN A 302 15.40 18.38 9.18
CA ASN A 302 16.45 17.42 8.89
C ASN A 302 16.79 17.41 7.40
N GLY A 303 17.88 18.10 7.00
CA GLY A 303 18.32 18.18 5.60
C GLY A 303 18.69 16.82 4.99
N TYR A 304 19.23 15.88 5.77
CA TYR A 304 19.54 14.54 5.28
C TYR A 304 18.25 13.74 5.00
N LEU A 305 17.22 13.92 5.81
CA LEU A 305 15.93 13.29 5.58
C LEU A 305 15.27 13.82 4.30
N TRP A 306 15.42 15.11 4.01
CA TRP A 306 14.99 15.70 2.74
C TRP A 306 15.75 15.11 1.55
N ALA A 307 17.06 14.99 1.66
CA ALA A 307 17.88 14.42 0.59
C ALA A 307 17.44 13.00 0.23
N ILE A 308 17.22 12.12 1.22
CA ILE A 308 16.77 10.77 0.94
C ILE A 308 15.29 10.68 0.54
N ALA A 309 14.44 11.61 0.98
CA ALA A 309 13.05 11.68 0.52
C ALA A 309 12.96 12.04 -0.97
N VAL A 310 13.77 13.00 -1.41
CA VAL A 310 13.89 13.36 -2.83
C VAL A 310 14.53 12.21 -3.63
N ALA A 311 15.59 11.57 -3.11
CA ALA A 311 16.15 10.37 -3.72
C ALA A 311 15.09 9.29 -3.89
N ASN A 312 14.23 9.08 -2.89
CA ASN A 312 13.14 8.10 -2.94
C ASN A 312 12.11 8.41 -4.03
N ALA A 313 11.81 9.68 -4.28
CA ALA A 313 10.93 10.06 -5.39
C ALA A 313 11.51 9.61 -6.74
N PHE A 314 12.81 9.81 -6.98
CA PHE A 314 13.47 9.39 -8.22
C PHE A 314 13.55 7.86 -8.34
N VAL A 315 13.85 7.12 -7.26
CA VAL A 315 13.81 5.65 -7.26
C VAL A 315 12.42 5.14 -7.62
N TYR A 316 11.38 5.73 -7.02
CA TYR A 316 10.00 5.36 -7.31
C TYR A 316 9.58 5.72 -8.73
N PHE A 317 10.07 6.82 -9.28
CA PHE A 317 9.85 7.16 -10.68
C PHE A 317 10.43 6.08 -11.60
N VAL A 318 11.68 5.65 -11.40
CA VAL A 318 12.29 4.59 -12.20
C VAL A 318 11.52 3.27 -12.03
N ARG A 319 11.23 2.85 -10.80
CA ARG A 319 10.50 1.62 -10.52
C ARG A 319 9.15 1.58 -11.21
N TYR A 320 8.33 2.60 -11.00
CA TYR A 320 6.96 2.64 -11.55
C TYR A 320 6.95 3.03 -13.02
N GLY A 321 7.94 3.78 -13.47
CA GLY A 321 8.16 4.04 -14.88
C GLY A 321 8.46 2.76 -15.67
N VAL A 322 9.23 1.84 -15.09
CA VAL A 322 9.46 0.53 -15.70
C VAL A 322 8.21 -0.34 -15.54
N VAL A 323 7.78 -0.66 -14.33
CA VAL A 323 6.73 -1.67 -14.10
C VAL A 323 5.39 -1.30 -14.73
N ASN A 324 4.96 -0.05 -14.68
CA ASN A 324 3.67 0.36 -15.25
C ASN A 324 3.67 0.39 -16.78
N TRP A 325 4.86 0.48 -17.40
CA TRP A 325 4.97 0.70 -18.83
C TRP A 325 5.67 -0.45 -19.59
N ILE A 326 6.14 -1.51 -18.88
CA ILE A 326 6.70 -2.73 -19.51
C ILE A 326 5.76 -3.27 -20.61
N PRO A 327 4.46 -3.54 -20.35
CA PRO A 327 3.60 -4.11 -21.37
C PRO A 327 3.46 -3.17 -22.56
N THR A 328 3.18 -1.89 -22.30
CA THR A 328 3.00 -0.91 -23.38
C THR A 328 4.26 -0.76 -24.22
N TYR A 329 5.45 -0.68 -23.61
CA TYR A 329 6.71 -0.59 -24.38
C TYR A 329 6.99 -1.84 -25.20
N LEU A 330 6.87 -3.03 -24.59
CA LEU A 330 7.17 -4.28 -25.27
C LEU A 330 6.17 -4.58 -26.41
N GLU A 331 4.88 -4.30 -26.18
CA GLU A 331 3.84 -4.61 -27.18
C GLU A 331 3.75 -3.54 -28.28
N THR A 332 3.76 -2.24 -27.91
CA THR A 332 3.53 -1.16 -28.91
C THR A 332 4.82 -0.72 -29.62
N ALA A 333 5.98 -0.75 -28.97
CA ALA A 333 7.24 -0.29 -29.53
C ALA A 333 8.09 -1.43 -30.10
N LYS A 334 8.04 -2.62 -29.51
CA LYS A 334 8.83 -3.79 -29.94
C LYS A 334 8.00 -4.84 -30.65
N GLY A 335 6.67 -4.76 -30.65
CA GLY A 335 5.78 -5.69 -31.34
C GLY A 335 5.71 -7.08 -30.68
N PHE A 336 6.03 -7.19 -29.38
CA PHE A 336 5.95 -8.45 -28.65
C PHE A 336 4.50 -8.83 -28.35
N SER A 337 4.26 -10.13 -28.20
CA SER A 337 2.96 -10.63 -27.78
C SER A 337 2.69 -10.33 -26.31
N PHE A 338 1.40 -10.35 -25.92
CA PHE A 338 1.01 -10.22 -24.51
C PHE A 338 1.65 -11.31 -23.62
N GLN A 339 1.83 -12.53 -24.16
CA GLN A 339 2.53 -13.60 -23.42
C GLN A 339 3.99 -13.22 -23.13
N GLN A 340 4.70 -12.64 -24.09
CA GLN A 340 6.09 -12.22 -23.93
C GLN A 340 6.22 -11.05 -22.96
N SER A 341 5.32 -10.08 -23.04
CA SER A 341 5.32 -8.92 -22.13
C SER A 341 4.94 -9.33 -20.70
N SER A 342 3.98 -10.26 -20.53
CA SER A 342 3.61 -10.83 -19.24
C SER A 342 4.75 -11.61 -18.58
N LEU A 343 5.52 -12.37 -19.36
CA LEU A 343 6.71 -13.04 -18.85
C LEU A 343 7.77 -12.04 -18.41
N GLY A 344 8.03 -10.99 -19.19
CA GLY A 344 8.97 -9.92 -18.83
C GLY A 344 8.58 -9.22 -17.52
N TRP A 345 7.29 -8.93 -17.35
CA TRP A 345 6.74 -8.40 -16.10
C TRP A 345 7.01 -9.34 -14.91
N SER A 346 6.66 -10.61 -15.07
CA SER A 346 6.81 -11.60 -13.99
C SER A 346 8.27 -11.79 -13.60
N LEU A 347 9.19 -11.85 -14.57
CA LEU A 347 10.63 -11.96 -14.32
C LEU A 347 11.17 -10.75 -13.54
N TYR A 348 10.73 -9.53 -13.90
CA TYR A 348 11.07 -8.30 -13.18
C TYR A 348 10.65 -8.38 -11.69
N GLU A 349 9.41 -8.77 -11.42
CA GLU A 349 8.88 -8.83 -10.04
C GLU A 349 9.48 -10.00 -9.23
N TYR A 350 9.69 -11.18 -9.82
CA TYR A 350 10.34 -12.30 -9.13
C TYR A 350 11.80 -11.99 -8.78
N ALA A 351 12.53 -11.32 -9.65
CA ALA A 351 13.91 -10.91 -9.41
C ALA A 351 14.05 -9.93 -8.25
N ALA A 352 13.01 -9.17 -7.93
CA ALA A 352 12.97 -8.22 -6.82
C ALA A 352 13.14 -8.91 -5.45
N VAL A 353 12.67 -10.15 -5.30
CA VAL A 353 12.74 -10.90 -4.03
C VAL A 353 14.20 -11.12 -3.61
N PRO A 354 15.04 -11.86 -4.38
CA PRO A 354 16.44 -12.04 -4.03
C PRO A 354 17.23 -10.73 -4.06
N GLY A 355 16.86 -9.76 -4.92
CA GLY A 355 17.51 -8.46 -5.03
C GLY A 355 17.38 -7.63 -3.77
N THR A 356 16.20 -7.59 -3.17
CA THR A 356 15.98 -6.89 -1.89
C THR A 356 16.82 -7.48 -0.77
N ILE A 357 16.89 -8.82 -0.68
CA ILE A 357 17.71 -9.53 0.31
C ILE A 357 19.21 -9.26 0.08
N ALA A 358 19.66 -9.32 -1.17
CA ALA A 358 21.05 -9.07 -1.54
C ALA A 358 21.48 -7.63 -1.17
N CYS A 359 20.64 -6.64 -1.44
CA CYS A 359 20.92 -5.24 -1.10
C CYS A 359 21.04 -5.04 0.42
N GLY A 360 20.14 -5.63 1.21
CA GLY A 360 20.22 -5.61 2.67
C GLY A 360 21.53 -6.25 3.17
N TRP A 361 21.86 -7.42 2.65
CA TRP A 361 23.10 -8.13 2.99
C TRP A 361 24.35 -7.31 2.63
N VAL A 362 24.41 -6.73 1.44
CA VAL A 362 25.50 -5.85 1.00
C VAL A 362 25.63 -4.62 1.92
N SER A 363 24.50 -3.98 2.25
CA SER A 363 24.47 -2.85 3.19
C SER A 363 25.08 -3.23 4.55
N ASP A 364 24.72 -4.39 5.11
CA ASP A 364 25.12 -4.78 6.46
C ASP A 364 26.55 -5.35 6.49
N LYS A 365 26.93 -6.18 5.51
CA LYS A 365 28.23 -6.87 5.50
C LYS A 365 29.35 -6.06 4.85
N TRP A 366 29.12 -5.49 3.65
CA TRP A 366 30.17 -4.76 2.93
C TRP A 366 30.30 -3.32 3.43
N PHE A 367 29.17 -2.67 3.69
CA PHE A 367 29.16 -1.28 4.11
C PHE A 367 28.93 -1.07 5.60
N LYS A 368 28.96 -2.16 6.42
CA LYS A 368 28.85 -2.10 7.89
C LYS A 368 27.64 -1.31 8.38
N GLY A 369 26.48 -1.51 7.73
CA GLY A 369 25.22 -0.82 8.04
C GLY A 369 25.08 0.58 7.46
N ARG A 370 26.07 1.10 6.73
CA ARG A 370 25.97 2.39 6.04
C ARG A 370 25.04 2.26 4.84
N ARG A 371 23.90 2.97 4.89
CA ARG A 371 22.80 2.82 3.92
C ARG A 371 23.09 3.50 2.57
N ALA A 372 23.67 4.71 2.60
CA ALA A 372 23.93 5.48 1.39
C ALA A 372 24.84 4.78 0.37
N PRO A 373 26.00 4.18 0.73
CA PRO A 373 26.85 3.48 -0.23
C PRO A 373 26.15 2.30 -0.92
N ALA A 374 25.30 1.54 -0.19
CA ALA A 374 24.52 0.44 -0.77
C ALA A 374 23.51 0.96 -1.79
N THR A 375 22.79 2.04 -1.46
CA THR A 375 21.87 2.70 -2.40
C THR A 375 22.58 3.17 -3.66
N ILE A 376 23.74 3.83 -3.52
CA ILE A 376 24.54 4.31 -4.66
C ILE A 376 24.99 3.15 -5.55
N LEU A 377 25.54 2.08 -4.97
CA LEU A 377 25.99 0.90 -5.72
C LEU A 377 24.83 0.29 -6.54
N PHE A 378 23.71 0.01 -5.88
CA PHE A 378 22.56 -0.64 -6.55
C PHE A 378 21.95 0.29 -7.61
N MET A 379 21.86 1.60 -7.38
CA MET A 379 21.36 2.54 -8.37
C MET A 379 22.31 2.73 -9.55
N SER A 380 23.62 2.66 -9.34
CA SER A 380 24.61 2.68 -10.43
C SER A 380 24.47 1.46 -11.33
N LEU A 381 24.28 0.28 -10.75
CA LEU A 381 24.01 -0.94 -11.50
C LEU A 381 22.64 -0.90 -12.18
N THR A 382 21.61 -0.33 -11.54
CA THR A 382 20.29 -0.10 -12.14
C THR A 382 20.39 0.81 -13.37
N LEU A 383 21.18 1.87 -13.29
CA LEU A 383 21.44 2.77 -14.42
C LEU A 383 22.01 2.00 -15.60
N ILE A 384 23.02 1.16 -15.38
CA ILE A 384 23.60 0.31 -16.45
C ILE A 384 22.53 -0.62 -17.04
N ALA A 385 21.72 -1.28 -16.21
CA ALA A 385 20.66 -2.16 -16.68
C ALA A 385 19.59 -1.42 -17.48
N VAL A 386 19.21 -0.20 -17.08
CA VAL A 386 18.28 0.67 -17.85
C VAL A 386 18.88 1.07 -19.19
N VAL A 387 20.18 1.40 -19.26
CA VAL A 387 20.86 1.71 -20.52
C VAL A 387 20.91 0.49 -21.43
N VAL A 388 21.22 -0.70 -20.93
CA VAL A 388 21.19 -1.95 -21.70
C VAL A 388 19.78 -2.21 -22.26
N TYR A 389 18.74 -2.03 -21.42
CA TYR A 389 17.36 -2.19 -21.87
C TYR A 389 16.98 -1.18 -22.96
N TRP A 390 17.43 0.06 -22.82
CA TRP A 390 17.20 1.12 -23.81
C TRP A 390 17.90 0.82 -25.15
N LEU A 391 19.18 0.42 -25.11
CA LEU A 391 19.95 0.17 -26.34
C LEU A 391 19.48 -1.06 -27.12
N ASN A 392 18.71 -1.95 -26.51
CA ASN A 392 18.19 -3.16 -27.16
C ASN A 392 16.92 -2.89 -28.01
N ILE A 393 16.85 -1.79 -28.77
CA ILE A 393 15.63 -1.39 -29.51
C ILE A 393 15.19 -2.47 -30.51
N LYS A 394 16.11 -3.03 -31.30
CA LYS A 394 15.86 -4.05 -32.33
C LYS A 394 16.57 -5.38 -32.02
N GLY A 395 17.10 -5.52 -30.83
CA GLY A 395 17.82 -6.70 -30.41
C GLY A 395 16.91 -7.85 -29.95
N PRO A 396 17.51 -9.00 -29.64
CA PRO A 396 16.76 -10.19 -29.28
C PRO A 396 16.07 -10.08 -27.94
N LEU A 397 14.90 -10.73 -27.82
CA LEU A 397 14.03 -10.71 -26.62
C LEU A 397 14.74 -11.11 -25.32
N TRP A 398 15.71 -12.03 -25.37
CA TRP A 398 16.41 -12.48 -24.18
C TRP A 398 17.21 -11.37 -23.48
N ILE A 399 17.69 -10.36 -24.25
CA ILE A 399 18.36 -9.17 -23.67
C ILE A 399 17.35 -8.33 -22.89
N ASP A 400 16.11 -8.18 -23.40
CA ASP A 400 15.05 -7.48 -22.67
C ASP A 400 14.73 -8.18 -21.36
N TYR A 401 14.61 -9.51 -21.38
CA TYR A 401 14.38 -10.28 -20.17
C TYR A 401 15.55 -10.18 -19.18
N ALA A 402 16.78 -10.28 -19.66
CA ALA A 402 17.96 -10.11 -18.81
C ALA A 402 18.03 -8.71 -18.18
N ALA A 403 17.73 -7.66 -18.96
CA ALA A 403 17.68 -6.30 -18.47
C ALA A 403 16.55 -6.10 -17.44
N LEU A 404 15.34 -6.63 -17.69
CA LEU A 404 14.22 -6.57 -16.76
C LEU A 404 14.50 -7.33 -15.47
N ILE A 405 15.12 -8.52 -15.53
CA ILE A 405 15.59 -9.26 -14.35
C ILE A 405 16.60 -8.42 -13.58
N ALA A 406 17.58 -7.81 -14.26
CA ALA A 406 18.60 -6.98 -13.62
C ALA A 406 17.97 -5.74 -12.96
N ILE A 407 17.08 -5.01 -13.67
CA ILE A 407 16.40 -3.84 -13.10
C ILE A 407 15.56 -4.24 -11.91
N GLY A 408 14.75 -5.33 -12.01
CA GLY A 408 13.93 -5.83 -10.91
C GLY A 408 14.77 -6.23 -9.70
N PHE A 409 15.86 -6.95 -9.90
CA PHE A 409 16.80 -7.34 -8.84
C PHE A 409 17.42 -6.12 -8.13
N LEU A 410 17.76 -5.08 -8.87
CA LEU A 410 18.53 -3.96 -8.35
C LEU A 410 17.68 -2.84 -7.76
N ILE A 411 16.46 -2.58 -8.26
CA ILE A 411 15.68 -1.38 -7.91
C ILE A 411 14.96 -1.48 -6.55
N TYR A 412 14.52 -2.71 -6.15
CA TYR A 412 13.76 -2.87 -4.92
C TYR A 412 14.62 -2.76 -3.65
N GLY A 413 15.93 -3.07 -3.77
CA GLY A 413 16.87 -2.88 -2.70
C GLY A 413 16.97 -1.44 -2.22
N PRO A 414 17.27 -0.46 -3.08
CA PRO A 414 17.26 0.97 -2.76
C PRO A 414 15.99 1.45 -2.09
N ILE A 415 14.80 1.00 -2.55
CA ILE A 415 13.51 1.36 -1.95
C ILE A 415 13.44 0.95 -0.47
N MET A 416 13.87 -0.27 -0.16
CA MET A 416 13.91 -0.78 1.21
C MET A 416 14.97 -0.04 2.04
N ILE A 417 16.18 0.12 1.50
CA ILE A 417 17.31 0.73 2.20
C ILE A 417 17.06 2.21 2.50
N ILE A 418 16.45 2.97 1.58
CA ILE A 418 16.06 4.37 1.83
C ILE A 418 15.04 4.45 2.97
N GLY A 419 14.08 3.52 3.02
CA GLY A 419 13.16 3.43 4.14
C GLY A 419 13.86 3.19 5.48
N LEU A 420 14.83 2.27 5.53
CA LEU A 420 15.66 2.03 6.73
C LEU A 420 16.54 3.24 7.06
N HIS A 421 17.14 3.88 6.06
CA HIS A 421 17.95 5.08 6.25
C HIS A 421 17.15 6.21 6.90
N ALA A 422 15.88 6.38 6.52
CA ALA A 422 15.00 7.36 7.15
C ALA A 422 14.82 7.10 8.65
N LEU A 423 14.77 5.83 9.07
CA LEU A 423 14.68 5.46 10.49
C LEU A 423 15.98 5.74 11.24
N ASP A 424 17.13 5.56 10.57
CA ASP A 424 18.45 5.78 11.16
C ASP A 424 18.79 7.29 11.33
N LEU A 425 18.08 8.18 10.61
CA LEU A 425 18.29 9.64 10.64
C LEU A 425 17.50 10.38 11.72
N VAL A 426 16.63 9.71 12.45
CA VAL A 426 15.73 10.35 13.43
C VAL A 426 15.65 9.53 14.72
N PRO A 427 15.28 10.14 15.86
CA PRO A 427 15.01 9.41 17.09
C PRO A 427 13.91 8.35 16.89
N LYS A 428 13.98 7.24 17.64
CA LYS A 428 13.04 6.11 17.53
C LYS A 428 11.55 6.54 17.54
N LYS A 429 11.20 7.56 18.34
CA LYS A 429 9.84 8.10 18.44
C LYS A 429 9.37 8.88 17.19
N ALA A 430 10.30 9.35 16.36
CA ALA A 430 10.00 10.02 15.09
C ALA A 430 10.10 9.09 13.87
N ALA A 431 10.53 7.85 14.05
CA ALA A 431 10.80 6.88 13.01
C ALA A 431 9.60 6.65 12.06
N GLY A 432 8.40 6.47 12.60
CA GLY A 432 7.19 6.28 11.81
C GLY A 432 6.86 7.49 10.92
N THR A 433 7.04 8.71 11.46
CA THR A 433 6.81 9.95 10.70
C THR A 433 7.84 10.14 9.60
N ALA A 434 9.12 9.83 9.85
CA ALA A 434 10.19 9.89 8.86
C ALA A 434 9.98 8.88 7.72
N ALA A 435 9.61 7.62 8.05
CA ALA A 435 9.25 6.63 7.05
C ALA A 435 8.00 7.02 6.25
N GLY A 436 7.01 7.63 6.91
CA GLY A 436 5.83 8.20 6.24
C GLY A 436 6.17 9.32 5.29
N PHE A 437 7.05 10.23 5.71
CA PHE A 437 7.52 11.35 4.90
C PHE A 437 8.26 10.88 3.64
N THR A 438 9.22 9.99 3.77
CA THR A 438 9.94 9.43 2.60
C THR A 438 9.01 8.64 1.70
N GLY A 439 8.08 7.87 2.27
CA GLY A 439 7.05 7.14 1.52
C GLY A 439 6.09 8.06 0.75
N PHE A 440 5.68 9.18 1.34
CA PHE A 440 4.88 10.21 0.67
C PHE A 440 5.59 10.76 -0.58
N PHE A 441 6.88 11.09 -0.47
CA PHE A 441 7.68 11.53 -1.61
C PHE A 441 7.74 10.46 -2.70
N GLY A 442 7.96 9.20 -2.33
CA GLY A 442 7.99 8.10 -3.28
C GLY A 442 6.68 7.94 -4.06
N TYR A 443 5.53 7.97 -3.39
CA TYR A 443 4.25 7.75 -4.07
C TYR A 443 3.74 8.99 -4.81
N VAL A 444 3.80 10.18 -4.22
CA VAL A 444 3.20 11.39 -4.80
C VAL A 444 4.11 12.01 -5.85
N PHE A 445 5.42 12.11 -5.58
CA PHE A 445 6.37 12.72 -6.51
C PHE A 445 7.13 11.70 -7.37
N GLY A 446 7.15 10.41 -7.00
CA GLY A 446 7.76 9.36 -7.80
C GLY A 446 6.73 8.60 -8.64
N SER A 447 5.95 7.75 -7.99
CA SER A 447 5.00 6.84 -8.66
C SER A 447 3.90 7.58 -9.43
N ALA A 448 3.32 8.64 -8.86
CA ALA A 448 2.26 9.40 -9.52
C ALA A 448 2.77 10.14 -10.77
N ILE A 449 3.94 10.80 -10.65
CA ILE A 449 4.56 11.46 -11.81
C ILE A 449 4.94 10.43 -12.89
N ALA A 450 5.44 9.24 -12.50
CA ALA A 450 5.74 8.17 -13.46
C ALA A 450 4.48 7.68 -14.20
N GLY A 451 3.29 7.73 -13.59
CA GLY A 451 2.04 7.36 -14.26
C GLY A 451 1.78 8.20 -15.50
N THR A 452 1.47 9.48 -15.31
CA THR A 452 1.17 10.42 -16.42
C THR A 452 2.43 10.86 -17.15
N GLY A 453 3.52 11.15 -16.42
CA GLY A 453 4.72 11.75 -16.99
C GLY A 453 5.43 10.85 -17.99
N VAL A 454 5.57 9.56 -17.71
CA VAL A 454 6.16 8.59 -18.66
C VAL A 454 5.28 8.48 -19.91
N GLY A 455 3.94 8.42 -19.76
CA GLY A 455 3.01 8.44 -20.88
C GLY A 455 3.17 9.68 -21.74
N TRP A 456 3.23 10.86 -21.12
CA TRP A 456 3.40 12.14 -21.82
C TRP A 456 4.74 12.23 -22.56
N ILE A 457 5.83 11.80 -21.91
CA ILE A 457 7.15 11.75 -22.53
C ILE A 457 7.13 10.78 -23.74
N ALA A 458 6.51 9.61 -23.58
CA ALA A 458 6.42 8.63 -24.65
C ALA A 458 5.59 9.11 -25.84
N ASP A 459 4.52 9.92 -25.59
CA ASP A 459 3.69 10.50 -26.64
C ASP A 459 4.40 11.64 -27.39
N ASN A 460 5.19 12.48 -26.72
CA ASN A 460 5.81 13.67 -27.32
C ASN A 460 7.27 13.48 -27.77
N TRP A 461 8.06 12.69 -27.02
CA TRP A 461 9.49 12.49 -27.27
C TRP A 461 9.86 11.02 -27.52
N GLY A 462 8.86 10.15 -27.60
CA GLY A 462 9.04 8.72 -27.79
C GLY A 462 9.71 8.03 -26.59
N TRP A 463 9.95 6.73 -26.75
CA TRP A 463 10.56 5.91 -25.70
C TRP A 463 12.01 6.29 -25.38
N GLY A 464 12.74 6.89 -26.35
CA GLY A 464 14.07 7.44 -26.09
C GLY A 464 14.06 8.50 -25.00
N GLY A 465 13.06 9.41 -25.02
CA GLY A 465 12.86 10.43 -23.98
C GLY A 465 12.54 9.80 -22.62
N VAL A 466 11.77 8.71 -22.58
CA VAL A 466 11.46 7.98 -21.36
C VAL A 466 12.72 7.41 -20.73
N PHE A 467 13.54 6.70 -21.50
CA PHE A 467 14.79 6.12 -20.98
C PHE A 467 15.80 7.18 -20.55
N THR A 468 15.93 8.27 -21.32
CA THR A 468 16.77 9.41 -20.91
C THR A 468 16.35 9.96 -19.55
N THR A 469 15.03 10.12 -19.33
CA THR A 469 14.49 10.58 -18.04
C THR A 469 14.78 9.57 -16.93
N MET A 470 14.64 8.27 -17.18
CA MET A 470 14.98 7.23 -16.19
C MET A 470 16.46 7.25 -15.81
N VAL A 471 17.35 7.43 -16.80
CA VAL A 471 18.80 7.58 -16.56
C VAL A 471 19.07 8.82 -15.69
N ALA A 472 18.45 9.95 -16.01
CA ALA A 472 18.56 11.17 -15.20
C ALA A 472 18.07 10.95 -13.76
N CYS A 473 16.95 10.24 -13.57
CA CYS A 473 16.44 9.89 -12.23
C CYS A 473 17.41 8.97 -11.47
N CYS A 474 18.06 8.01 -12.13
CA CYS A 474 19.10 7.19 -11.49
C CYS A 474 20.28 8.04 -11.02
N LEU A 475 20.77 8.95 -11.86
CA LEU A 475 21.87 9.87 -11.51
C LEU A 475 21.48 10.80 -10.35
N LEU A 476 20.27 11.36 -10.37
CA LEU A 476 19.76 12.19 -9.28
C LEU A 476 19.63 11.41 -7.98
N THR A 477 19.16 10.15 -8.04
CA THR A 477 19.14 9.29 -6.84
C THR A 477 20.55 9.09 -6.26
N ILE A 478 21.53 8.82 -7.11
CA ILE A 478 22.94 8.67 -6.70
C ILE A 478 23.43 9.96 -6.05
N LEU A 479 23.19 11.11 -6.69
CA LEU A 479 23.60 12.42 -6.20
C LEU A 479 23.00 12.72 -4.81
N PHE A 480 21.66 12.60 -4.67
CA PHE A 480 21.00 12.89 -3.38
C PHE A 480 21.37 11.88 -2.29
N SER A 481 21.60 10.62 -2.63
CA SER A 481 22.13 9.64 -1.68
C SER A 481 23.56 9.95 -1.26
N ALA A 482 24.39 10.47 -2.17
CA ALA A 482 25.78 10.86 -1.88
C ALA A 482 25.87 12.02 -0.88
N LEU A 483 24.88 12.93 -0.85
CA LEU A 483 24.82 14.02 0.15
C LEU A 483 24.74 13.50 1.58
N THR A 484 24.33 12.25 1.77
CA THR A 484 24.19 11.61 3.10
C THR A 484 25.40 10.74 3.49
N LEU A 485 26.44 10.65 2.64
CA LEU A 485 27.62 9.84 2.92
C LEU A 485 28.42 10.29 4.16
N GLY A 486 28.39 11.60 4.45
CA GLY A 486 29.09 12.18 5.60
C GLY A 486 28.39 11.98 6.94
N HIS A 487 27.12 11.53 6.95
CA HIS A 487 26.39 11.29 8.17
C HIS A 487 26.88 9.99 8.83
N LYS A 488 27.57 10.10 9.97
CA LYS A 488 27.89 8.96 10.84
C LYS A 488 26.65 8.66 11.66
N ALA A 489 26.15 7.42 11.60
CA ALA A 489 25.10 6.97 12.50
C ALA A 489 25.59 7.13 13.96
N GLU A 490 24.75 7.70 14.84
CA GLU A 490 25.07 7.89 16.27
C GLU A 490 25.42 6.59 17.04
N SER A 491 25.31 5.45 16.39
CA SER A 491 25.71 4.14 16.94
C SER A 491 27.22 3.97 17.15
N GLU A 492 28.09 4.75 16.46
CA GLU A 492 29.53 4.68 16.66
C GLU A 492 30.02 5.54 17.85
N GLY A 493 29.23 6.46 18.35
CA GLY A 493 29.58 7.32 19.49
C GLY A 493 29.38 6.72 20.89
N ARG A 494 28.87 5.46 21.00
CA ARG A 494 28.66 4.76 22.28
C ARG A 494 29.62 3.58 22.49
N ALA A 495 30.57 3.38 21.62
CA ALA A 495 31.60 2.31 21.72
C ALA A 495 33.02 2.89 21.84
N ALA A 496 33.17 4.17 22.25
CA ALA A 496 34.44 4.77 22.61
C ALA A 496 34.43 5.24 24.08
#